data_d22257fb3261671ea043738f98908190
#
_entry.id   d22257fb3261671ea043738f98908190
#
_cell.length_a   1.000
_cell.length_b   1.000
_cell.length_c   1.000
_cell.angle_alpha   90.00
_cell.angle_beta   90.00
_cell.angle_gamma   90.00
#
_symmetry.space_group_name_H-M   'P 1'
#
loop_
_entity.id
_entity.type
_entity.pdbx_description
1 polymer ?
#
loop_
_entity_poly.entity_id
_entity_poly.type
_entity_poly.pdbx_seq_one_letter_code
_entity_poly.pdbx_strand_id
1 'polypeptide(L)'
;LDQACRALSPDLSRLPRQHLDIAVPTPPCPDAPHSSEEIPLTEYRSENPFGVRSDGTEPFSAQAGATSSPPRATGTLESGLLLEAFDAQLFREQSETVVAKLEKHLADLSIRGLDLTDPAILTDAARALMTTEREQVAAFDESKLAAIVDLYIKTGIQVHSPGYMGRQFSGVVPLSGVIDFVSSVVNQPSSFYEAAQLPNVAERIMAEELNAFIGWDPGSFAMVTTSGGSLANLTALLSARNHAFPGYWSEGALSLTGQLRPAIAVGDDVHYSVARAAGVMGIGDAQIVRLPLNERHQICVERARPVLDAAERQGLNVFCLVASAGTTPVGAFDPLDELAGLARERGLWLHVDGAHGASLLVSDELRHKLRGIEKVDSLTWDAHKMMFTPAPCTLLFYRNKEKSLGAFRQQASYVFDEEPDIYTALDSGEKNFECTKRPMIMPLWTLWAIHGRALFAQKIEYLCRLTGDVHRILEGEPDFETLHRPEANILCFRYRPAGLPEADVHDFQVEIRNRIKFEGNFFISKVNVDEVAALRVVMMNHQVTTEHFRMLLGEIRRVGQDLLRRTRRIS
;
A
#
# COMPACT_ATOMS: atom_id res chain seq x y z
N LEU A 1 35.64 18.94 -16.83
CA LEU A 1 34.93 17.67 -16.81
C LEU A 1 34.38 17.24 -18.19
N ASP A 2 34.88 17.91 -19.26
CA ASP A 2 34.36 17.75 -20.63
C ASP A 2 35.39 17.15 -21.61
N GLN A 3 36.37 16.40 -21.12
CA GLN A 3 37.42 15.78 -21.96
C GLN A 3 37.73 14.30 -21.69
N ALA A 4 36.89 13.56 -20.95
CA ALA A 4 37.17 12.16 -20.60
C ALA A 4 36.16 11.12 -21.15
N CYS A 5 35.27 11.49 -22.06
CA CYS A 5 34.25 10.58 -22.63
C CYS A 5 34.34 10.36 -24.14
N ARG A 6 35.55 10.36 -24.75
CA ARG A 6 35.74 9.95 -26.15
C ARG A 6 36.90 8.97 -26.27
N ALA A 7 36.72 7.75 -25.83
CA ALA A 7 37.49 6.58 -26.31
C ALA A 7 36.88 5.32 -25.69
N LEU A 8 36.10 4.57 -26.43
CA LEU A 8 35.87 3.12 -26.36
C LEU A 8 34.51 2.79 -26.99
N SER A 9 34.54 2.73 -28.33
CA SER A 9 33.50 2.07 -29.13
C SER A 9 34.17 0.98 -29.97
N PRO A 10 33.96 -0.30 -29.70
CA PRO A 10 34.36 -1.34 -30.68
C PRO A 10 33.17 -1.63 -31.62
N ASP A 11 33.51 -1.61 -32.88
CA ASP A 11 32.71 -1.99 -34.05
C ASP A 11 32.27 -3.47 -33.98
N LEU A 12 30.98 -3.72 -33.85
CA LEU A 12 30.34 -5.05 -33.78
C LEU A 12 29.79 -5.54 -35.13
N SER A 13 30.40 -5.17 -36.26
CA SER A 13 29.94 -5.57 -37.60
C SER A 13 30.54 -6.86 -38.15
N ARG A 14 31.29 -7.68 -37.40
CA ARG A 14 31.90 -8.92 -37.90
C ARG A 14 31.83 -10.06 -36.86
N LEU A 15 30.68 -10.76 -36.82
CA LEU A 15 30.64 -12.14 -36.31
C LEU A 15 29.73 -13.00 -37.21
N PRO A 16 30.15 -14.21 -37.58
CA PRO A 16 29.42 -15.09 -38.52
C PRO A 16 28.25 -15.77 -37.80
N ARG A 17 27.09 -15.81 -38.48
CA ARG A 17 25.92 -16.59 -38.06
C ARG A 17 26.23 -18.09 -38.23
N GLN A 18 26.33 -18.83 -37.13
CA GLN A 18 26.22 -20.29 -37.14
C GLN A 18 24.78 -20.67 -36.79
N HIS A 19 24.13 -21.35 -37.73
CA HIS A 19 22.85 -22.04 -37.54
C HIS A 19 23.06 -23.23 -36.61
N LEU A 20 22.35 -23.29 -35.53
CA LEU A 20 22.16 -24.49 -34.71
C LEU A 20 20.70 -24.94 -34.92
N ASP A 21 20.53 -25.93 -35.81
CA ASP A 21 19.31 -26.72 -35.91
C ASP A 21 19.27 -27.70 -34.76
N ILE A 22 18.40 -27.46 -33.78
CA ILE A 22 18.04 -28.44 -32.75
C ILE A 22 16.62 -28.93 -33.06
N ALA A 23 16.54 -30.10 -33.67
CA ALA A 23 15.31 -30.85 -33.84
C ALA A 23 14.90 -31.48 -32.51
N VAL A 24 13.74 -31.06 -31.95
CA VAL A 24 13.10 -31.71 -30.81
C VAL A 24 12.00 -32.63 -31.35
N PRO A 25 12.00 -33.93 -31.01
CA PRO A 25 10.93 -34.84 -31.44
C PRO A 25 9.69 -34.63 -30.56
N THR A 26 8.54 -34.40 -31.18
CA THR A 26 7.23 -34.41 -30.57
C THR A 26 6.71 -35.84 -30.39
N PRO A 27 6.22 -36.24 -29.21
CA PRO A 27 5.47 -37.48 -29.05
C PRO A 27 4.00 -37.32 -29.52
N PRO A 28 3.35 -38.38 -29.97
CA PRO A 28 2.00 -38.33 -30.51
C PRO A 28 0.95 -38.20 -29.42
N CYS A 29 -0.07 -37.39 -29.72
CA CYS A 29 -1.26 -37.18 -28.89
C CYS A 29 -2.20 -38.41 -29.02
N PRO A 30 -2.74 -38.97 -27.94
CA PRO A 30 -3.89 -39.87 -28.03
C PRO A 30 -5.19 -39.11 -27.99
N ASP A 31 -6.10 -39.50 -28.87
CA ASP A 31 -7.45 -38.99 -29.03
C ASP A 31 -8.28 -39.18 -27.74
N ALA A 32 -8.92 -38.11 -27.25
CA ALA A 32 -9.90 -38.15 -26.19
C ALA A 32 -11.31 -37.91 -26.76
N PRO A 33 -12.32 -38.70 -26.37
CA PRO A 33 -13.71 -38.49 -26.80
C PRO A 33 -14.40 -37.41 -25.99
N HIS A 34 -15.14 -36.54 -26.68
CA HIS A 34 -16.10 -35.59 -26.10
C HIS A 34 -17.26 -36.31 -25.42
N SER A 35 -17.51 -36.03 -24.15
CA SER A 35 -18.88 -36.11 -23.60
C SER A 35 -19.03 -35.02 -22.53
N SER A 36 -19.88 -34.06 -22.85
CA SER A 36 -20.42 -33.07 -21.94
C SER A 36 -21.46 -33.70 -21.04
N GLU A 37 -21.21 -33.85 -19.75
CA GLU A 37 -22.25 -34.02 -18.75
C GLU A 37 -22.07 -32.97 -17.66
N GLU A 38 -23.07 -32.08 -17.57
CA GLU A 38 -23.22 -31.13 -16.46
C GLU A 38 -23.61 -31.90 -15.20
N ILE A 39 -22.80 -31.81 -14.14
CA ILE A 39 -23.11 -32.34 -12.82
C ILE A 39 -23.75 -31.21 -11.99
N PRO A 40 -25.00 -31.41 -11.45
CA PRO A 40 -25.65 -30.39 -10.62
C PRO A 40 -24.98 -30.31 -9.25
N LEU A 41 -24.71 -29.09 -8.80
CA LEU A 41 -24.16 -28.73 -7.48
C LEU A 41 -25.23 -28.84 -6.35
N THR A 42 -25.85 -30.01 -6.17
CA THR A 42 -26.67 -30.25 -4.99
C THR A 42 -26.43 -31.68 -4.52
N GLU A 43 -25.99 -31.77 -3.25
CA GLU A 43 -25.74 -32.98 -2.46
C GLU A 43 -24.28 -33.41 -2.31
N TYR A 44 -23.45 -32.56 -1.61
CA TYR A 44 -22.37 -33.10 -0.81
C TYR A 44 -22.68 -32.86 0.68
N ARG A 45 -23.46 -33.77 1.28
CA ARG A 45 -23.43 -33.99 2.73
C ARG A 45 -22.25 -34.91 3.01
N SER A 46 -21.14 -34.31 3.42
CA SER A 46 -19.99 -35.03 3.87
C SER A 46 -20.28 -35.73 5.21
N GLU A 47 -20.11 -37.01 5.26
CA GLU A 47 -19.91 -37.72 6.52
C GLU A 47 -18.58 -37.20 7.11
N ASN A 48 -18.68 -36.57 8.28
CA ASN A 48 -17.55 -36.01 9.00
C ASN A 48 -16.73 -37.17 9.63
N PRO A 49 -15.52 -37.47 9.16
CA PRO A 49 -14.75 -38.58 9.69
C PRO A 49 -14.24 -38.36 11.13
N PHE A 50 -14.45 -37.19 11.71
CA PHE A 50 -13.96 -36.81 13.04
C PHE A 50 -15.04 -36.63 14.11
N GLY A 51 -16.29 -37.03 13.88
CA GLY A 51 -17.31 -37.21 14.91
C GLY A 51 -17.68 -35.97 15.74
N VAL A 52 -17.53 -34.75 15.24
CA VAL A 52 -17.97 -33.53 15.92
C VAL A 52 -19.45 -33.29 15.61
N ARG A 53 -20.32 -33.54 16.59
CA ARG A 53 -21.77 -33.25 16.48
C ARG A 53 -21.98 -31.73 16.52
N SER A 54 -22.79 -31.24 15.59
CA SER A 54 -23.23 -29.85 15.47
C SER A 54 -24.47 -29.58 16.28
N ASP A 55 -24.39 -29.64 17.59
CA ASP A 55 -25.48 -29.16 18.45
C ASP A 55 -24.88 -28.51 19.71
N GLY A 56 -25.00 -27.21 19.73
CA GLY A 56 -25.15 -26.31 20.88
C GLY A 56 -23.92 -26.12 21.75
N THR A 57 -23.31 -24.97 21.57
CA THR A 57 -22.76 -24.14 22.64
C THR A 57 -22.23 -24.87 23.88
N GLU A 58 -20.99 -25.35 23.84
CA GLU A 58 -20.15 -25.42 25.03
C GLU A 58 -18.89 -24.57 24.83
N PRO A 59 -18.55 -23.72 25.80
CA PRO A 59 -17.30 -22.94 25.73
C PRO A 59 -16.11 -23.91 25.82
N PHE A 60 -15.08 -23.59 25.09
CA PHE A 60 -13.78 -24.27 25.13
C PHE A 60 -13.31 -24.33 26.61
N SER A 61 -13.67 -25.40 27.32
CA SER A 61 -13.15 -25.66 28.65
C SER A 61 -11.74 -26.23 28.45
N ALA A 62 -10.73 -25.45 28.80
CA ALA A 62 -9.36 -25.93 28.96
C ALA A 62 -9.36 -27.01 30.06
N GLN A 63 -9.48 -28.27 29.67
CA GLN A 63 -9.04 -29.33 30.54
C GLN A 63 -7.53 -29.23 30.72
N ALA A 64 -7.11 -28.69 31.85
CA ALA A 64 -5.74 -28.79 32.33
C ALA A 64 -5.42 -30.28 32.62
N GLY A 65 -5.21 -31.04 31.58
CA GLY A 65 -4.52 -32.31 31.67
C GLY A 65 -3.04 -32.02 31.96
N ALA A 66 -2.52 -32.50 33.08
CA ALA A 66 -1.11 -32.45 33.41
C ALA A 66 -0.34 -33.17 32.27
N THR A 67 0.05 -32.44 31.25
CA THR A 67 1.00 -32.94 30.27
C THR A 67 2.37 -32.87 30.88
N SER A 68 2.93 -34.06 31.21
CA SER A 68 4.37 -34.20 31.43
C SER A 68 5.09 -33.50 30.27
N SER A 69 5.93 -32.53 30.59
CA SER A 69 6.77 -31.84 29.59
C SER A 69 7.47 -32.91 28.74
N PRO A 70 7.45 -32.82 27.40
CA PRO A 70 8.20 -33.74 26.57
C PRO A 70 9.66 -33.70 27.02
N PRO A 71 10.38 -34.83 27.00
CA PRO A 71 11.77 -34.87 27.39
C PRO A 71 12.52 -33.82 26.53
N ARG A 72 13.23 -32.89 27.21
CA ARG A 72 14.15 -31.98 26.53
C ARG A 72 15.08 -32.85 25.67
N ALA A 73 15.13 -32.52 24.38
CA ALA A 73 16.08 -33.16 23.48
C ALA A 73 17.48 -33.03 24.11
N THR A 74 18.11 -34.13 24.47
CA THR A 74 19.45 -34.17 25.05
C THR A 74 20.53 -34.09 23.96
N GLY A 75 20.33 -33.26 22.97
CA GLY A 75 21.39 -32.72 22.14
C GLY A 75 21.98 -31.54 22.89
N THR A 76 23.17 -31.70 23.45
CA THR A 76 23.91 -30.61 24.10
C THR A 76 24.20 -29.53 23.06
N LEU A 77 23.34 -28.50 23.01
CA LEU A 77 23.74 -27.21 22.44
C LEU A 77 24.82 -26.67 23.36
N GLU A 78 26.09 -26.80 22.94
CA GLU A 78 27.26 -26.39 23.74
C GLU A 78 27.41 -24.88 23.86
N SER A 79 26.57 -24.09 23.12
CA SER A 79 26.61 -22.62 23.11
C SER A 79 25.59 -22.05 24.09
N GLY A 80 26.04 -21.47 25.20
CA GLY A 80 25.21 -20.75 26.16
C GLY A 80 24.45 -19.59 25.49
N LEU A 81 25.05 -18.90 24.50
CA LEU A 81 24.44 -17.84 23.73
C LEU A 81 23.19 -18.27 22.95
N LEU A 82 23.22 -19.49 22.35
CA LEU A 82 22.07 -20.00 21.61
C LEU A 82 20.89 -20.32 22.54
N LEU A 83 21.19 -20.90 23.73
CA LEU A 83 20.17 -21.17 24.74
C LEU A 83 19.53 -19.89 25.28
N GLU A 84 20.35 -18.87 25.54
CA GLU A 84 19.91 -17.53 25.97
C GLU A 84 19.04 -16.87 24.92
N ALA A 85 19.44 -16.88 23.64
CA ALA A 85 18.72 -16.24 22.55
C ALA A 85 17.27 -16.76 22.33
N PHE A 86 16.98 -17.99 22.77
CA PHE A 86 15.65 -18.62 22.70
C PHE A 86 14.99 -18.83 24.06
N ASP A 87 15.51 -18.19 25.13
CA ASP A 87 14.94 -18.28 26.46
C ASP A 87 13.65 -17.50 26.63
N ALA A 88 12.58 -18.15 27.06
CA ALA A 88 11.26 -17.54 27.17
C ALA A 88 11.17 -16.52 28.32
N GLN A 89 11.98 -16.65 29.38
CA GLN A 89 12.01 -15.67 30.46
C GLN A 89 12.73 -14.40 30.01
N LEU A 90 13.87 -14.56 29.35
CA LEU A 90 14.60 -13.44 28.78
C LEU A 90 13.74 -12.70 27.73
N PHE A 91 12.97 -13.42 26.91
CA PHE A 91 12.01 -12.81 25.99
C PHE A 91 10.98 -11.91 26.70
N ARG A 92 10.49 -12.30 27.88
CA ARG A 92 9.60 -11.47 28.68
C ARG A 92 10.30 -10.19 29.14
N GLU A 93 11.51 -10.27 29.70
CA GLU A 93 12.29 -9.13 30.19
C GLU A 93 12.59 -8.14 29.06
N GLN A 94 12.98 -8.64 27.89
CA GLN A 94 13.18 -7.84 26.66
C GLN A 94 11.90 -7.13 26.23
N SER A 95 10.77 -7.83 26.27
CA SER A 95 9.47 -7.26 25.86
C SER A 95 9.01 -6.18 26.84
N GLU A 96 9.20 -6.35 28.16
CA GLU A 96 8.85 -5.35 29.17
C GLU A 96 9.64 -4.05 28.95
N THR A 97 10.94 -4.13 28.67
CA THR A 97 11.79 -2.99 28.34
C THR A 97 11.28 -2.23 27.09
N VAL A 98 10.93 -2.95 26.01
CA VAL A 98 10.42 -2.37 24.78
C VAL A 98 9.05 -1.71 25.00
N VAL A 99 8.12 -2.41 25.69
CA VAL A 99 6.77 -1.91 25.97
C VAL A 99 6.82 -0.62 26.79
N ALA A 100 7.66 -0.54 27.84
CA ALA A 100 7.80 0.67 28.64
C ALA A 100 8.27 1.88 27.82
N LYS A 101 9.16 1.68 26.85
CA LYS A 101 9.61 2.75 25.95
C LYS A 101 8.54 3.18 24.96
N LEU A 102 7.77 2.23 24.41
CA LEU A 102 6.65 2.52 23.52
C LEU A 102 5.52 3.24 24.24
N GLU A 103 5.18 2.85 25.48
CA GLU A 103 4.23 3.56 26.33
C GLU A 103 4.61 5.03 26.50
N LYS A 104 5.86 5.30 26.88
CA LYS A 104 6.38 6.66 27.00
C LYS A 104 6.30 7.43 25.67
N HIS A 105 6.63 6.80 24.55
CA HIS A 105 6.54 7.41 23.22
C HIS A 105 5.10 7.76 22.84
N LEU A 106 4.15 6.87 23.10
CA LEU A 106 2.73 7.09 22.79
C LEU A 106 2.09 8.16 23.70
N ALA A 107 2.60 8.33 24.93
CA ALA A 107 2.16 9.36 25.86
C ALA A 107 2.78 10.76 25.57
N ASP A 108 3.80 10.85 24.73
CA ASP A 108 4.45 12.11 24.38
C ASP A 108 3.62 12.90 23.37
N LEU A 109 2.99 13.98 23.84
CA LEU A 109 2.19 14.90 23.03
C LEU A 109 2.97 16.13 22.55
N SER A 110 4.30 16.11 22.65
CA SER A 110 5.13 17.20 22.16
C SER A 110 4.99 17.40 20.63
N ILE A 111 5.10 18.66 20.20
CA ILE A 111 5.00 19.01 18.77
C ILE A 111 6.35 18.75 18.12
N ARG A 112 6.52 17.53 17.56
CA ARG A 112 7.73 17.08 16.86
C ARG A 112 7.31 16.30 15.61
N GLY A 113 7.20 16.97 14.47
CA GLY A 113 6.79 16.32 13.22
C GLY A 113 7.87 15.41 12.61
N LEU A 114 9.13 15.78 12.78
CA LEU A 114 10.29 15.04 12.24
C LEU A 114 11.53 15.29 13.10
N ASP A 115 12.26 14.22 13.41
CA ASP A 115 13.64 14.29 13.89
C ASP A 115 14.58 13.87 12.75
N LEU A 116 15.22 14.86 12.12
CA LEU A 116 16.10 14.64 10.98
C LEU A 116 17.56 14.70 11.45
N THR A 117 18.12 13.53 11.74
CA THR A 117 19.52 13.38 12.13
C THR A 117 20.40 13.29 10.89
N ASP A 118 21.60 13.89 10.95
CA ASP A 118 22.60 13.75 9.90
C ASP A 118 22.96 12.26 9.69
N PRO A 119 22.97 11.76 8.44
CA PRO A 119 23.22 10.35 8.16
C PRO A 119 24.57 9.84 8.68
N ALA A 120 25.62 10.66 8.70
CA ALA A 120 26.92 10.26 9.22
C ALA A 120 26.87 10.09 10.74
N ILE A 121 26.27 11.05 11.45
CA ILE A 121 26.08 10.98 12.91
C ILE A 121 25.24 9.75 13.29
N LEU A 122 24.14 9.52 12.56
CA LEU A 122 23.29 8.35 12.81
C LEU A 122 24.02 7.04 12.51
N THR A 123 24.83 7.00 11.46
CA THR A 123 25.66 5.84 11.12
C THR A 123 26.65 5.53 12.23
N ASP A 124 27.34 6.54 12.76
CA ASP A 124 28.32 6.36 13.85
C ASP A 124 27.63 5.91 15.15
N ALA A 125 26.48 6.50 15.48
CA ALA A 125 25.66 6.07 16.62
C ALA A 125 25.19 4.61 16.48
N ALA A 126 24.72 4.21 15.31
CA ALA A 126 24.30 2.83 15.05
C ALA A 126 25.49 1.85 15.10
N ARG A 127 26.65 2.22 14.57
CA ARG A 127 27.88 1.40 14.67
C ARG A 127 28.37 1.22 16.10
N ALA A 128 28.26 2.25 16.93
CA ALA A 128 28.64 2.18 18.33
C ALA A 128 27.78 1.16 19.13
N LEU A 129 26.60 0.83 18.62
CA LEU A 129 25.71 -0.19 19.20
C LEU A 129 26.02 -1.62 18.70
N MET A 130 26.85 -1.79 17.67
CA MET A 130 27.23 -3.11 17.17
C MET A 130 28.21 -3.80 18.15
N THR A 131 27.97 -5.10 18.37
CA THR A 131 28.94 -5.95 19.09
C THR A 131 30.13 -6.24 18.18
N THR A 132 31.35 -6.00 18.67
CA THR A 132 32.57 -6.31 17.92
C THR A 132 33.03 -7.73 18.18
N GLU A 133 33.74 -8.35 17.23
CA GLU A 133 34.29 -9.72 17.38
C GLU A 133 35.23 -9.88 18.59
N ARG A 134 35.76 -8.77 19.12
CA ARG A 134 36.66 -8.76 20.29
C ARG A 134 35.90 -8.75 21.62
N GLU A 135 34.63 -8.40 21.62
CA GLU A 135 33.81 -8.44 22.82
C GLU A 135 33.30 -9.86 23.01
N GLN A 136 33.66 -10.47 24.16
CA GLN A 136 33.00 -11.70 24.59
C GLN A 136 31.56 -11.36 24.95
N VAL A 137 30.61 -11.86 24.18
CA VAL A 137 29.17 -11.72 24.47
C VAL A 137 28.89 -12.61 25.67
N ALA A 138 28.94 -12.03 26.86
CA ALA A 138 28.81 -12.78 28.11
C ALA A 138 27.35 -13.00 28.55
N ALA A 139 26.49 -12.00 28.29
CA ALA A 139 25.07 -12.03 28.67
C ALA A 139 24.31 -10.97 27.88
N PHE A 140 22.97 -11.07 27.89
CA PHE A 140 22.07 -10.05 27.32
C PHE A 140 22.30 -8.68 28.00
N ASP A 141 22.49 -7.65 27.19
CA ASP A 141 22.66 -6.26 27.65
C ASP A 141 21.36 -5.46 27.44
N GLU A 142 20.59 -5.34 28.52
CA GLU A 142 19.34 -4.58 28.52
C GLU A 142 19.56 -3.10 28.18
N SER A 143 20.68 -2.51 28.61
CA SER A 143 20.99 -1.10 28.34
C SER A 143 21.23 -0.86 26.84
N LYS A 144 21.85 -1.81 26.17
CA LYS A 144 22.07 -1.78 24.72
C LYS A 144 20.77 -1.93 23.95
N LEU A 145 19.88 -2.86 24.34
CA LEU A 145 18.54 -2.95 23.78
C LEU A 145 17.77 -1.65 23.96
N ALA A 146 17.80 -1.11 25.17
CA ALA A 146 17.16 0.17 25.49
C ALA A 146 17.66 1.31 24.61
N ALA A 147 18.97 1.39 24.36
CA ALA A 147 19.58 2.41 23.49
C ALA A 147 19.20 2.23 22.01
N ILE A 148 19.13 0.99 21.52
CA ILE A 148 18.66 0.68 20.16
C ILE A 148 17.22 1.16 19.96
N VAL A 149 16.32 0.82 20.90
CA VAL A 149 14.91 1.22 20.83
C VAL A 149 14.75 2.74 20.91
N ASP A 150 15.51 3.41 21.80
CA ASP A 150 15.50 4.87 21.90
C ASP A 150 15.97 5.53 20.61
N LEU A 151 17.04 5.03 20.00
CA LEU A 151 17.53 5.56 18.73
C LEU A 151 16.50 5.39 17.62
N TYR A 152 15.86 4.23 17.54
CA TYR A 152 14.83 3.94 16.54
C TYR A 152 13.59 4.81 16.71
N ILE A 153 13.08 4.97 17.94
CA ILE A 153 11.90 5.79 18.24
C ILE A 153 12.16 7.28 17.98
N LYS A 154 13.33 7.78 18.35
CA LYS A 154 13.66 9.22 18.27
C LYS A 154 13.91 9.71 16.86
N THR A 155 14.45 8.87 15.98
CA THR A 155 14.83 9.29 14.63
C THR A 155 13.69 9.12 13.62
N GLY A 156 13.57 10.04 12.66
CA GLY A 156 12.59 9.98 11.58
C GLY A 156 11.28 10.70 11.89
N ILE A 157 10.24 10.31 11.15
CA ILE A 157 8.92 10.94 11.20
C ILE A 157 8.15 10.50 12.44
N GLN A 158 7.65 11.47 13.22
CA GLN A 158 6.92 11.24 14.46
C GLN A 158 5.40 11.19 14.21
N VAL A 159 4.91 10.07 13.67
CA VAL A 159 3.53 9.92 13.18
C VAL A 159 2.44 10.05 14.26
N HIS A 160 2.80 9.85 15.53
CA HIS A 160 1.90 10.04 16.68
C HIS A 160 1.91 11.47 17.24
N SER A 161 2.86 12.32 16.81
CA SER A 161 2.92 13.70 17.26
C SER A 161 1.91 14.61 16.54
N PRO A 162 1.30 15.58 17.21
CA PRO A 162 0.44 16.61 16.59
C PRO A 162 1.16 17.45 15.51
N GLY A 163 2.49 17.50 15.52
CA GLY A 163 3.29 18.15 14.48
C GLY A 163 3.34 17.41 13.14
N TYR A 164 2.86 16.17 13.10
CA TYR A 164 2.84 15.39 11.86
C TYR A 164 1.56 15.61 11.05
N MET A 165 1.69 16.28 9.90
CA MET A 165 0.61 16.57 8.94
C MET A 165 1.05 16.34 7.49
N GLY A 166 1.95 15.37 7.20
CA GLY A 166 2.71 15.36 5.95
C GLY A 166 2.36 14.30 4.91
N ARG A 167 2.32 13.05 5.26
CA ARG A 167 2.19 11.91 4.34
C ARG A 167 0.85 11.19 4.51
N GLN A 168 0.53 10.29 3.56
CA GLN A 168 -0.69 9.48 3.57
C GLN A 168 -0.56 8.20 4.42
N PHE A 169 0.31 8.15 5.40
CA PHE A 169 0.35 7.10 6.42
C PHE A 169 0.20 7.71 7.81
N SER A 170 -0.28 6.92 8.75
CA SER A 170 -0.70 7.39 10.07
C SER A 170 0.07 6.72 11.20
N GLY A 171 -0.06 7.29 12.38
CA GLY A 171 0.11 6.53 13.61
C GLY A 171 -0.91 5.40 13.65
N VAL A 172 -0.45 4.20 13.98
CA VAL A 172 -1.30 3.01 14.06
C VAL A 172 -2.17 3.04 15.32
N VAL A 173 -3.28 2.30 15.32
CA VAL A 173 -3.96 1.97 16.58
C VAL A 173 -3.03 1.04 17.37
N PRO A 174 -2.64 1.37 18.61
CA PRO A 174 -1.58 0.62 19.34
C PRO A 174 -1.83 -0.89 19.41
N LEU A 175 -3.06 -1.33 19.60
CA LEU A 175 -3.44 -2.74 19.60
C LEU A 175 -3.02 -3.45 18.30
N SER A 176 -3.09 -2.78 17.15
CA SER A 176 -2.67 -3.38 15.89
C SER A 176 -1.17 -3.65 15.84
N GLY A 177 -0.35 -2.82 16.50
CA GLY A 177 1.08 -3.06 16.68
C GLY A 177 1.36 -4.25 17.59
N VAL A 178 0.57 -4.44 18.65
CA VAL A 178 0.70 -5.63 19.53
C VAL A 178 0.41 -6.92 18.76
N ILE A 179 -0.60 -6.93 17.90
CA ILE A 179 -0.91 -8.11 17.07
C ILE A 179 0.14 -8.33 15.99
N ASP A 180 0.73 -7.27 15.43
CA ASP A 180 1.84 -7.41 14.50
C ASP A 180 3.10 -7.99 15.19
N PHE A 181 3.32 -7.65 16.46
CA PHE A 181 4.34 -8.29 17.31
C PHE A 181 4.08 -9.79 17.49
N VAL A 182 2.84 -10.20 17.80
CA VAL A 182 2.46 -11.63 17.85
C VAL A 182 2.77 -12.31 16.52
N SER A 183 2.36 -11.71 15.40
CA SER A 183 2.61 -12.23 14.06
C SER A 183 4.10 -12.41 13.77
N SER A 184 4.94 -11.50 14.27
CA SER A 184 6.40 -11.57 14.12
C SER A 184 7.03 -12.70 14.90
N VAL A 185 6.53 -12.98 16.13
CA VAL A 185 7.06 -14.04 17.00
C VAL A 185 6.59 -15.43 16.54
N VAL A 186 5.30 -15.55 16.19
CA VAL A 186 4.71 -16.82 15.71
C VAL A 186 5.24 -17.18 14.31
N ASN A 187 5.56 -16.18 13.48
CA ASN A 187 6.25 -16.30 12.19
C ASN A 187 5.60 -17.27 11.20
N GLN A 188 4.27 -17.25 11.09
CA GLN A 188 3.51 -18.07 10.14
C GLN A 188 3.34 -17.35 8.82
N PRO A 189 3.88 -17.84 7.68
CA PRO A 189 3.65 -17.25 6.37
C PRO A 189 2.24 -17.54 5.87
N SER A 190 1.49 -16.51 5.44
CA SER A 190 0.06 -16.61 5.08
C SER A 190 -0.21 -16.86 3.60
N SER A 191 0.76 -17.39 2.84
CA SER A 191 0.55 -17.77 1.45
C SER A 191 -0.24 -19.07 1.30
N PHE A 192 -0.16 -19.94 2.33
CA PHE A 192 -0.78 -21.27 2.36
C PHE A 192 -1.56 -21.45 3.65
N TYR A 193 -2.72 -22.09 3.54
CA TYR A 193 -3.59 -22.38 4.70
C TYR A 193 -2.89 -23.26 5.74
N GLU A 194 -2.18 -24.30 5.30
CA GLU A 194 -1.46 -25.22 6.18
C GLU A 194 -0.47 -24.49 7.09
N ALA A 195 0.24 -23.49 6.56
CA ALA A 195 1.24 -22.73 7.31
C ALA A 195 0.64 -21.67 8.24
N ALA A 196 -0.53 -21.11 7.89
CA ALA A 196 -1.15 -19.98 8.59
C ALA A 196 -2.68 -20.02 8.53
N GLN A 197 -3.29 -20.97 9.27
CA GLN A 197 -4.72 -21.24 9.20
C GLN A 197 -5.58 -20.01 9.52
N LEU A 198 -5.46 -19.44 10.71
CA LEU A 198 -6.24 -18.29 11.12
C LEU A 198 -5.99 -17.05 10.24
N PRO A 199 -4.77 -16.68 9.86
CA PRO A 199 -4.56 -15.58 8.93
C PRO A 199 -5.27 -15.72 7.58
N ASN A 200 -5.31 -16.90 6.98
CA ASN A 200 -6.02 -17.13 5.71
C ASN A 200 -7.55 -17.04 5.88
N VAL A 201 -8.08 -17.56 6.99
CA VAL A 201 -9.50 -17.41 7.33
C VAL A 201 -9.84 -15.94 7.61
N ALA A 202 -8.99 -15.23 8.34
CA ALA A 202 -9.16 -13.80 8.63
C ALA A 202 -9.13 -12.95 7.34
N GLU A 203 -8.26 -13.28 6.38
CA GLU A 203 -8.22 -12.64 5.06
C GLU A 203 -9.55 -12.80 4.34
N ARG A 204 -10.13 -14.01 4.35
CA ARG A 204 -11.45 -14.27 3.76
C ARG A 204 -12.57 -13.53 4.46
N ILE A 205 -12.62 -13.57 5.80
CA ILE A 205 -13.64 -12.85 6.57
C ILE A 205 -13.57 -11.35 6.28
N MET A 206 -12.38 -10.76 6.30
CA MET A 206 -12.22 -9.33 5.99
C MET A 206 -12.60 -9.00 4.55
N ALA A 207 -12.34 -9.91 3.61
CA ALA A 207 -12.79 -9.75 2.23
C ALA A 207 -14.31 -9.67 2.15
N GLU A 208 -15.03 -10.54 2.84
CA GLU A 208 -16.52 -10.57 2.90
C GLU A 208 -17.07 -9.31 3.59
N GLU A 209 -16.53 -8.94 4.75
CA GLU A 209 -16.91 -7.74 5.49
C GLU A 209 -16.75 -6.45 4.66
N LEU A 210 -15.62 -6.30 4.00
CA LEU A 210 -15.35 -5.09 3.22
C LEU A 210 -16.06 -5.09 1.87
N ASN A 211 -16.30 -6.28 1.26
CA ASN A 211 -17.09 -6.37 0.05
C ASN A 211 -18.55 -5.93 0.26
N ALA A 212 -19.10 -6.07 1.47
CA ALA A 212 -20.42 -5.54 1.80
C ALA A 212 -20.55 -4.02 1.58
N PHE A 213 -19.43 -3.26 1.64
CA PHE A 213 -19.40 -1.83 1.34
C PHE A 213 -19.11 -1.54 -0.13
N ILE A 214 -18.40 -2.42 -0.84
CA ILE A 214 -18.17 -2.32 -2.28
C ILE A 214 -19.47 -2.67 -3.04
N GLY A 215 -20.18 -3.70 -2.60
CA GLY A 215 -21.49 -4.10 -3.15
C GLY A 215 -21.42 -5.09 -4.30
N TRP A 216 -20.35 -5.90 -4.40
CA TRP A 216 -20.27 -6.98 -5.39
C TRP A 216 -20.98 -8.24 -4.88
N ASP A 217 -21.41 -9.10 -5.83
CA ASP A 217 -22.01 -10.40 -5.51
C ASP A 217 -21.04 -11.23 -4.64
N PRO A 218 -21.50 -11.70 -3.45
CA PRO A 218 -20.68 -12.46 -2.51
C PRO A 218 -20.06 -13.75 -3.10
N GLY A 219 -20.67 -14.33 -4.12
CA GLY A 219 -20.18 -15.55 -4.78
C GLY A 219 -19.12 -15.30 -5.86
N SER A 220 -18.98 -14.08 -6.34
CA SER A 220 -18.22 -13.76 -7.56
C SER A 220 -16.89 -13.04 -7.33
N PHE A 221 -16.68 -12.40 -6.19
CA PHE A 221 -15.50 -11.56 -5.94
C PHE A 221 -14.32 -12.35 -5.36
N ALA A 222 -13.14 -11.77 -5.44
CA ALA A 222 -11.95 -12.20 -4.71
C ALA A 222 -11.20 -11.02 -4.10
N MET A 223 -10.46 -11.30 -3.05
CA MET A 223 -9.53 -10.37 -2.46
C MET A 223 -8.22 -11.08 -2.14
N VAL A 224 -7.11 -10.37 -2.21
CA VAL A 224 -5.79 -10.82 -1.80
C VAL A 224 -5.04 -9.68 -1.14
N THR A 225 -4.32 -9.96 -0.06
CA THR A 225 -3.44 -8.98 0.57
C THR A 225 -2.09 -8.94 -0.14
N THR A 226 -1.54 -7.73 -0.29
CA THR A 226 -0.22 -7.47 -0.88
C THR A 226 0.61 -6.54 0.00
N SER A 227 1.94 -6.55 -0.17
CA SER A 227 2.88 -5.72 0.58
C SER A 227 2.95 -4.26 0.10
N GLY A 228 1.82 -3.67 -0.25
CA GLY A 228 1.69 -2.25 -0.59
C GLY A 228 0.93 -1.99 -1.89
N GLY A 229 0.32 -0.78 -2.00
CA GLY A 229 -0.50 -0.36 -3.14
C GLY A 229 0.23 -0.43 -4.49
N SER A 230 1.55 -0.25 -4.53
CA SER A 230 2.31 -0.40 -5.78
C SER A 230 2.30 -1.83 -6.32
N LEU A 231 2.40 -2.83 -5.43
CA LEU A 231 2.31 -4.24 -5.82
C LEU A 231 0.86 -4.61 -6.17
N ALA A 232 -0.12 -4.10 -5.43
CA ALA A 232 -1.54 -4.28 -5.75
C ALA A 232 -1.89 -3.73 -7.14
N ASN A 233 -1.47 -2.49 -7.45
CA ASN A 233 -1.68 -1.90 -8.77
C ASN A 233 -0.98 -2.70 -9.88
N LEU A 234 0.28 -3.13 -9.66
CA LEU A 234 0.97 -4.01 -10.62
C LEU A 234 0.19 -5.30 -10.85
N THR A 235 -0.27 -5.97 -9.79
CA THR A 235 -1.01 -7.24 -9.87
C THR A 235 -2.35 -7.07 -10.60
N ALA A 236 -3.09 -6.00 -10.31
CA ALA A 236 -4.33 -5.67 -11.02
C ALA A 236 -4.10 -5.42 -12.51
N LEU A 237 -3.06 -4.66 -12.85
CA LEU A 237 -2.71 -4.35 -14.24
C LEU A 237 -2.17 -5.58 -15.00
N LEU A 238 -1.47 -6.50 -14.33
CA LEU A 238 -1.10 -7.80 -14.89
C LEU A 238 -2.35 -8.63 -15.22
N SER A 239 -3.33 -8.69 -14.31
CA SER A 239 -4.61 -9.37 -14.56
C SER A 239 -5.34 -8.76 -15.75
N ALA A 240 -5.43 -7.43 -15.81
CA ALA A 240 -6.07 -6.71 -16.92
C ALA A 240 -5.36 -6.97 -18.26
N ARG A 241 -4.02 -6.92 -18.28
CA ARG A 241 -3.21 -7.21 -19.48
C ARG A 241 -3.42 -8.66 -19.96
N ASN A 242 -3.30 -9.62 -19.05
CA ASN A 242 -3.43 -11.03 -19.39
C ASN A 242 -4.86 -11.41 -19.82
N HIS A 243 -5.86 -10.66 -19.31
CA HIS A 243 -7.24 -10.78 -19.78
C HIS A 243 -7.42 -10.24 -21.21
N ALA A 244 -6.83 -9.08 -21.49
CA ALA A 244 -6.91 -8.45 -22.81
C ALA A 244 -6.05 -9.18 -23.86
N PHE A 245 -4.93 -9.76 -23.44
CA PHE A 245 -3.94 -10.43 -24.28
C PHE A 245 -3.57 -11.81 -23.72
N PRO A 246 -4.41 -12.84 -23.89
CA PRO A 246 -4.23 -14.15 -23.24
C PRO A 246 -2.87 -14.83 -23.51
N GLY A 247 -2.26 -14.62 -24.70
CA GLY A 247 -0.96 -15.17 -25.05
C GLY A 247 0.24 -14.44 -24.43
N TYR A 248 0.04 -13.24 -23.90
CA TYR A 248 1.14 -12.42 -23.43
C TYR A 248 1.91 -13.04 -22.25
N TRP A 249 1.25 -13.77 -21.37
CA TRP A 249 1.91 -14.42 -20.24
C TRP A 249 2.87 -15.54 -20.66
N SER A 250 2.47 -16.39 -21.60
CA SER A 250 3.25 -17.57 -22.02
C SER A 250 4.26 -17.27 -23.15
N GLU A 251 3.92 -16.34 -24.03
CA GLU A 251 4.69 -16.08 -25.26
C GLU A 251 5.41 -14.72 -25.21
N GLY A 252 5.13 -13.91 -24.19
CA GLY A 252 5.68 -12.57 -24.00
C GLY A 252 5.17 -11.56 -25.03
N ALA A 253 5.85 -10.41 -25.11
CA ALA A 253 5.46 -9.31 -26.00
C ALA A 253 5.50 -9.69 -27.50
N LEU A 254 6.22 -10.73 -27.88
CA LEU A 254 6.30 -11.21 -29.26
C LEU A 254 4.97 -11.79 -29.76
N SER A 255 4.10 -12.24 -28.87
CA SER A 255 2.73 -12.69 -29.22
C SER A 255 1.88 -11.55 -29.82
N LEU A 256 2.27 -10.30 -29.63
CA LEU A 256 1.59 -9.12 -30.16
C LEU A 256 2.12 -8.67 -31.53
N THR A 257 2.95 -9.45 -32.20
CA THR A 257 3.51 -9.11 -33.51
C THR A 257 2.38 -8.83 -34.52
N GLY A 258 2.37 -7.62 -35.06
CA GLY A 258 1.35 -7.13 -36.00
C GLY A 258 0.04 -6.64 -35.33
N GLN A 259 -0.07 -6.68 -34.00
CA GLN A 259 -1.20 -6.16 -33.25
C GLN A 259 -0.95 -4.72 -32.79
N LEU A 260 -2.01 -4.07 -32.29
CA LEU A 260 -1.93 -2.77 -31.64
C LEU A 260 -1.08 -2.83 -30.37
N ARG A 261 -0.35 -1.77 -30.07
CA ARG A 261 0.52 -1.69 -28.88
C ARG A 261 -0.32 -1.57 -27.61
N PRO A 262 -0.10 -2.42 -26.57
CA PRO A 262 -0.80 -2.31 -25.31
C PRO A 262 -0.60 -0.92 -24.67
N ALA A 263 -1.66 -0.32 -24.14
CA ALA A 263 -1.62 0.98 -23.48
C ALA A 263 -2.56 1.03 -22.28
N ILE A 264 -2.27 1.92 -21.33
CA ILE A 264 -3.06 2.15 -20.12
C ILE A 264 -3.50 3.60 -20.09
N ALA A 265 -4.79 3.86 -19.92
CA ALA A 265 -5.32 5.21 -19.77
C ALA A 265 -5.40 5.61 -18.29
N VAL A 266 -4.99 6.83 -17.96
CA VAL A 266 -4.89 7.34 -16.58
C VAL A 266 -5.21 8.84 -16.52
N GLY A 267 -5.69 9.34 -15.39
CA GLY A 267 -5.69 10.80 -15.13
C GLY A 267 -4.25 11.32 -14.92
N ASP A 268 -4.02 12.60 -15.19
CA ASP A 268 -2.68 13.21 -15.03
C ASP A 268 -2.15 13.13 -13.60
N ASP A 269 -3.01 13.15 -12.60
CA ASP A 269 -2.68 13.05 -11.16
C ASP A 269 -2.52 11.61 -10.64
N VAL A 270 -2.45 10.61 -11.54
CA VAL A 270 -2.29 9.21 -11.16
C VAL A 270 -0.99 8.97 -10.37
N HIS A 271 -1.05 8.05 -9.43
CA HIS A 271 0.14 7.66 -8.66
C HIS A 271 1.19 7.02 -9.58
N TYR A 272 2.48 7.35 -9.36
CA TYR A 272 3.61 6.88 -10.16
C TYR A 272 3.73 5.35 -10.26
N SER A 273 3.07 4.59 -9.38
CA SER A 273 3.07 3.12 -9.39
C SER A 273 2.51 2.56 -10.70
N VAL A 274 1.58 3.25 -11.37
CA VAL A 274 1.01 2.81 -12.64
C VAL A 274 2.04 2.87 -13.77
N ALA A 275 2.79 3.97 -13.89
CA ALA A 275 3.87 4.09 -14.86
C ALA A 275 5.00 3.08 -14.57
N ARG A 276 5.33 2.88 -13.28
CA ARG A 276 6.28 1.84 -12.86
C ARG A 276 5.80 0.45 -13.24
N ALA A 277 4.52 0.13 -13.04
CA ALA A 277 3.93 -1.14 -13.44
C ALA A 277 3.99 -1.35 -14.96
N ALA A 278 3.69 -0.33 -15.77
CA ALA A 278 3.82 -0.38 -17.22
C ALA A 278 5.26 -0.70 -17.64
N GLY A 279 6.26 -0.08 -17.01
CA GLY A 279 7.68 -0.39 -17.24
C GLY A 279 8.04 -1.82 -16.88
N VAL A 280 7.64 -2.30 -15.68
CA VAL A 280 7.90 -3.70 -15.22
C VAL A 280 7.24 -4.73 -16.13
N MET A 281 6.03 -4.45 -16.61
CA MET A 281 5.30 -5.32 -17.55
C MET A 281 5.87 -5.35 -18.97
N GLY A 282 6.90 -4.55 -19.28
CA GLY A 282 7.47 -4.44 -20.61
C GLY A 282 6.58 -3.68 -21.62
N ILE A 283 5.57 -2.94 -21.13
CA ILE A 283 4.72 -2.06 -21.95
C ILE A 283 5.47 -0.75 -22.23
N GLY A 284 6.13 -0.20 -21.22
CA GLY A 284 6.80 1.09 -21.25
C GLY A 284 5.89 2.25 -20.83
N ASP A 285 6.46 3.24 -20.18
CA ASP A 285 5.75 4.43 -19.69
C ASP A 285 5.26 5.36 -20.82
N ALA A 286 5.91 5.30 -22.00
CA ALA A 286 5.46 6.00 -23.19
C ALA A 286 4.09 5.51 -23.73
N GLN A 287 3.59 4.36 -23.26
CA GLN A 287 2.26 3.84 -23.60
C GLN A 287 1.20 4.22 -22.55
N ILE A 288 1.50 5.13 -21.65
CA ILE A 288 0.52 5.71 -20.71
C ILE A 288 -0.23 6.84 -21.44
N VAL A 289 -1.52 6.64 -21.67
CA VAL A 289 -2.43 7.63 -22.25
C VAL A 289 -2.96 8.52 -21.14
N ARG A 290 -2.50 9.76 -21.07
CA ARG A 290 -2.91 10.71 -20.05
C ARG A 290 -4.23 11.38 -20.43
N LEU A 291 -5.20 11.30 -19.53
CA LEU A 291 -6.52 11.88 -19.68
C LEU A 291 -6.59 13.23 -18.97
N PRO A 292 -7.18 14.25 -19.59
CA PRO A 292 -7.27 15.58 -19.03
C PRO A 292 -8.14 15.63 -17.77
N LEU A 293 -7.74 16.45 -16.81
CA LEU A 293 -8.47 16.67 -15.56
C LEU A 293 -9.36 17.92 -15.66
N ASN A 294 -10.45 17.95 -14.91
CA ASN A 294 -11.28 19.13 -14.69
C ASN A 294 -10.66 20.03 -13.58
N GLU A 295 -11.30 21.14 -13.26
CA GLU A 295 -10.88 22.09 -12.21
C GLU A 295 -10.86 21.49 -10.79
N ARG A 296 -11.48 20.32 -10.62
CA ARG A 296 -11.46 19.56 -9.36
C ARG A 296 -10.40 18.46 -9.34
N HIS A 297 -9.48 18.47 -10.31
CA HIS A 297 -8.46 17.43 -10.48
C HIS A 297 -9.03 16.00 -10.66
N GLN A 298 -10.20 15.88 -11.26
CA GLN A 298 -10.84 14.62 -11.61
C GLN A 298 -10.74 14.38 -13.12
N ILE A 299 -10.70 13.13 -13.56
CA ILE A 299 -10.75 12.81 -15.00
C ILE A 299 -12.01 13.43 -15.62
N CYS A 300 -11.81 14.27 -16.63
CA CYS A 300 -12.90 14.87 -17.39
C CYS A 300 -13.35 13.89 -18.49
N VAL A 301 -14.48 13.19 -18.28
CA VAL A 301 -14.95 12.11 -19.15
C VAL A 301 -15.21 12.57 -20.58
N GLU A 302 -15.77 13.78 -20.75
CA GLU A 302 -16.04 14.36 -22.08
C GLU A 302 -14.74 14.61 -22.86
N ARG A 303 -13.71 15.12 -22.18
CA ARG A 303 -12.39 15.37 -22.80
C ARG A 303 -11.55 14.10 -22.92
N ALA A 304 -11.83 13.05 -22.15
CA ALA A 304 -11.14 11.77 -22.24
C ALA A 304 -11.47 11.03 -23.56
N ARG A 305 -12.71 11.13 -24.04
CA ARG A 305 -13.18 10.43 -25.27
C ARG A 305 -12.29 10.73 -26.49
N PRO A 306 -12.11 11.98 -26.92
CA PRO A 306 -11.28 12.29 -28.08
C PRO A 306 -9.79 11.91 -27.88
N VAL A 307 -9.27 11.88 -26.65
CA VAL A 307 -7.91 11.43 -26.35
C VAL A 307 -7.79 9.92 -26.58
N LEU A 308 -8.75 9.13 -26.12
CA LEU A 308 -8.79 7.69 -26.37
C LEU A 308 -8.90 7.37 -27.87
N ASP A 309 -9.76 8.11 -28.60
CA ASP A 309 -9.89 7.98 -30.06
C ASP A 309 -8.58 8.31 -30.79
N ALA A 310 -7.85 9.32 -30.31
CA ALA A 310 -6.55 9.67 -30.87
C ALA A 310 -5.50 8.61 -30.59
N ALA A 311 -5.49 8.03 -29.39
CA ALA A 311 -4.60 6.94 -29.01
C ALA A 311 -4.81 5.70 -29.90
N GLU A 312 -6.07 5.32 -30.13
CA GLU A 312 -6.43 4.21 -31.00
C GLU A 312 -5.97 4.44 -32.46
N ARG A 313 -6.19 5.65 -33.00
CA ARG A 313 -5.68 6.02 -34.35
C ARG A 313 -4.17 5.98 -34.46
N GLN A 314 -3.43 6.14 -33.35
CA GLN A 314 -1.97 6.00 -33.27
C GLN A 314 -1.51 4.54 -33.12
N GLY A 315 -2.41 3.57 -33.15
CA GLY A 315 -2.12 2.15 -33.00
C GLY A 315 -1.89 1.72 -31.54
N LEU A 316 -2.42 2.48 -30.58
CA LEU A 316 -2.44 2.07 -29.18
C LEU A 316 -3.71 1.26 -28.89
N ASN A 317 -3.55 0.10 -28.27
CA ASN A 317 -4.64 -0.70 -27.74
C ASN A 317 -4.75 -0.44 -26.24
N VAL A 318 -5.58 0.51 -25.88
CA VAL A 318 -5.87 0.80 -24.45
C VAL A 318 -6.69 -0.37 -23.92
N PHE A 319 -6.12 -1.13 -22.99
CA PHE A 319 -6.78 -2.29 -22.40
C PHE A 319 -7.32 -2.02 -20.98
N CYS A 320 -6.83 -0.99 -20.32
CA CYS A 320 -7.19 -0.64 -18.94
C CYS A 320 -7.31 0.87 -18.77
N LEU A 321 -8.37 1.29 -18.08
CA LEU A 321 -8.54 2.62 -17.55
C LEU A 321 -8.30 2.57 -16.03
N VAL A 322 -7.38 3.40 -15.53
CA VAL A 322 -7.11 3.53 -14.10
C VAL A 322 -7.71 4.84 -13.59
N ALA A 323 -8.71 4.71 -12.73
CA ALA A 323 -9.28 5.83 -11.98
C ALA A 323 -8.67 5.90 -10.59
N SER A 324 -8.69 7.07 -9.97
CA SER A 324 -8.19 7.29 -8.61
C SER A 324 -9.33 7.64 -7.65
N ALA A 325 -9.34 7.01 -6.48
CA ALA A 325 -10.16 7.44 -5.35
C ALA A 325 -9.24 7.99 -4.26
N GLY A 326 -9.10 9.31 -4.21
CA GLY A 326 -8.16 10.00 -3.35
C GLY A 326 -6.77 10.13 -3.98
N THR A 327 -6.64 10.93 -5.04
CA THR A 327 -5.36 11.17 -5.75
C THR A 327 -4.26 11.63 -4.79
N THR A 328 -3.01 11.26 -5.10
CA THR A 328 -1.87 11.61 -4.23
C THR A 328 -1.66 13.12 -4.11
N PRO A 329 -1.75 13.94 -5.17
CA PRO A 329 -1.53 15.38 -5.04
C PRO A 329 -2.56 16.06 -4.15
N VAL A 330 -3.84 16.01 -4.50
CA VAL A 330 -4.91 16.84 -3.92
C VAL A 330 -6.00 16.03 -3.21
N GLY A 331 -6.01 14.70 -3.32
CA GLY A 331 -7.03 13.84 -2.72
C GLY A 331 -8.35 13.84 -3.49
N ALA A 332 -8.35 14.10 -4.80
CA ALA A 332 -9.53 14.10 -5.65
C ALA A 332 -10.06 12.68 -5.87
N PHE A 333 -11.40 12.58 -6.07
CA PHE A 333 -12.10 11.34 -6.38
C PHE A 333 -12.63 11.41 -7.80
N ASP A 334 -12.15 10.55 -8.67
CA ASP A 334 -12.63 10.45 -10.05
C ASP A 334 -14.12 10.05 -10.11
N PRO A 335 -14.87 10.47 -11.15
CA PRO A 335 -16.29 10.16 -11.31
C PRO A 335 -16.50 8.71 -11.77
N LEU A 336 -16.39 7.75 -10.81
CA LEU A 336 -16.34 6.31 -11.09
C LEU A 336 -17.56 5.80 -11.85
N ASP A 337 -18.76 6.34 -11.60
CA ASP A 337 -19.99 5.95 -12.30
C ASP A 337 -19.93 6.26 -13.79
N GLU A 338 -19.46 7.45 -14.15
CA GLU A 338 -19.29 7.89 -15.53
C GLU A 338 -18.15 7.15 -16.23
N LEU A 339 -17.02 6.95 -15.52
CA LEU A 339 -15.87 6.20 -16.02
C LEU A 339 -16.21 4.71 -16.25
N ALA A 340 -17.06 4.12 -15.41
CA ALA A 340 -17.56 2.76 -15.63
C ALA A 340 -18.42 2.67 -16.89
N GLY A 341 -19.19 3.71 -17.19
CA GLY A 341 -19.92 3.85 -18.47
C GLY A 341 -18.95 3.87 -19.67
N LEU A 342 -17.94 4.73 -19.61
CA LEU A 342 -16.91 4.85 -20.65
C LEU A 342 -16.11 3.55 -20.84
N ALA A 343 -15.67 2.93 -19.74
CA ALA A 343 -14.94 1.67 -19.78
C ALA A 343 -15.75 0.55 -20.43
N ARG A 344 -17.03 0.42 -20.06
CA ARG A 344 -17.93 -0.57 -20.66
C ARG A 344 -18.15 -0.33 -22.15
N GLU A 345 -18.37 0.93 -22.56
CA GLU A 345 -18.55 1.30 -23.98
C GLU A 345 -17.36 0.88 -24.83
N ARG A 346 -16.15 0.95 -24.26
CA ARG A 346 -14.90 0.68 -24.99
C ARG A 346 -14.29 -0.70 -24.70
N GLY A 347 -14.94 -1.51 -23.89
CA GLY A 347 -14.42 -2.83 -23.52
C GLY A 347 -13.12 -2.78 -22.70
N LEU A 348 -12.91 -1.72 -21.91
CA LEU A 348 -11.73 -1.53 -21.07
C LEU A 348 -11.94 -2.18 -19.70
N TRP A 349 -10.85 -2.71 -19.12
CA TRP A 349 -10.81 -3.01 -17.71
C TRP A 349 -10.79 -1.70 -16.92
N LEU A 350 -11.67 -1.55 -15.92
CA LEU A 350 -11.65 -0.41 -15.02
C LEU A 350 -11.02 -0.81 -13.69
N HIS A 351 -9.81 -0.30 -13.43
CA HIS A 351 -9.13 -0.43 -12.16
C HIS A 351 -9.27 0.87 -11.36
N VAL A 352 -9.54 0.76 -10.05
CA VAL A 352 -9.54 1.92 -9.15
C VAL A 352 -8.34 1.83 -8.20
N ASP A 353 -7.41 2.78 -8.32
CA ASP A 353 -6.45 3.05 -7.27
C ASP A 353 -7.14 3.82 -6.14
N GLY A 354 -7.74 3.07 -5.24
CA GLY A 354 -8.37 3.54 -4.01
C GLY A 354 -7.48 3.41 -2.79
N ALA A 355 -6.16 3.24 -2.98
CA ALA A 355 -5.20 3.01 -1.91
C ALA A 355 -5.38 3.99 -0.74
N HIS A 356 -5.75 5.25 -1.00
CA HIS A 356 -6.04 6.21 0.05
C HIS A 356 -7.52 6.30 0.37
N GLY A 357 -8.36 6.52 -0.63
CA GLY A 357 -9.75 6.94 -0.43
C GLY A 357 -10.76 5.80 -0.33
N ALA A 358 -10.43 4.54 -0.68
CA ALA A 358 -11.35 3.42 -0.53
C ALA A 358 -11.85 3.25 0.91
N SER A 359 -11.05 3.66 1.88
CA SER A 359 -11.42 3.61 3.30
C SER A 359 -12.66 4.47 3.65
N LEU A 360 -13.04 5.43 2.80
CA LEU A 360 -14.28 6.19 3.00
C LEU A 360 -15.53 5.33 2.84
N LEU A 361 -15.42 4.15 2.20
CA LEU A 361 -16.54 3.20 2.07
C LEU A 361 -17.12 2.75 3.41
N VAL A 362 -16.30 2.68 4.47
CA VAL A 362 -16.76 2.27 5.80
C VAL A 362 -17.58 3.35 6.54
N SER A 363 -17.63 4.59 6.02
CA SER A 363 -18.42 5.69 6.57
C SER A 363 -19.71 5.89 5.78
N ASP A 364 -20.86 5.89 6.46
CA ASP A 364 -22.14 6.18 5.82
C ASP A 364 -22.24 7.64 5.34
N GLU A 365 -21.53 8.56 6.00
CA GLU A 365 -21.43 9.97 5.61
C GLU A 365 -20.61 10.18 4.34
N LEU A 366 -19.50 9.42 4.17
CA LEU A 366 -18.48 9.69 3.15
C LEU A 366 -18.49 8.74 1.96
N ARG A 367 -19.13 7.55 2.08
CA ARG A 367 -19.13 6.53 1.03
C ARG A 367 -19.66 6.98 -0.32
N HIS A 368 -20.51 8.03 -0.33
CA HIS A 368 -21.05 8.61 -1.58
C HIS A 368 -19.95 9.14 -2.51
N LYS A 369 -18.74 9.41 -2.01
CA LYS A 369 -17.56 9.82 -2.79
C LYS A 369 -17.09 8.74 -3.77
N LEU A 370 -17.39 7.46 -3.47
CA LEU A 370 -17.04 6.32 -4.30
C LEU A 370 -18.27 5.75 -5.05
N ARG A 371 -19.26 6.58 -5.34
CA ARG A 371 -20.42 6.18 -6.12
C ARG A 371 -19.98 5.59 -7.47
N GLY A 372 -20.44 4.37 -7.81
CA GLY A 372 -20.03 3.63 -8.99
C GLY A 372 -18.94 2.58 -8.74
N ILE A 373 -18.43 2.47 -7.49
CA ILE A 373 -17.39 1.49 -7.14
C ILE A 373 -17.85 0.04 -7.39
N GLU A 374 -19.14 -0.23 -7.29
CA GLU A 374 -19.72 -1.54 -7.55
C GLU A 374 -19.63 -1.97 -9.03
N LYS A 375 -19.27 -1.05 -9.94
CA LYS A 375 -19.17 -1.27 -11.39
C LYS A 375 -17.76 -1.56 -11.88
N VAL A 376 -16.72 -1.36 -11.04
CA VAL A 376 -15.31 -1.50 -11.43
C VAL A 376 -14.88 -2.97 -11.46
N ASP A 377 -13.79 -3.28 -12.16
CA ASP A 377 -13.28 -4.65 -12.26
C ASP A 377 -12.30 -5.01 -11.14
N SER A 378 -11.54 -4.03 -10.64
CA SER A 378 -10.61 -4.22 -9.51
C SER A 378 -10.41 -2.93 -8.71
N LEU A 379 -10.08 -3.09 -7.42
CA LEU A 379 -9.90 -2.01 -6.46
C LEU A 379 -8.69 -2.28 -5.58
N THR A 380 -7.75 -1.33 -5.53
CA THR A 380 -6.68 -1.29 -4.52
C THR A 380 -7.14 -0.50 -3.29
N TRP A 381 -6.93 -1.06 -2.08
CA TRP A 381 -7.33 -0.44 -0.81
C TRP A 381 -6.23 -0.64 0.25
N ASP A 382 -5.51 0.43 0.64
CA ASP A 382 -4.43 0.35 1.63
C ASP A 382 -5.00 0.44 3.06
N ALA A 383 -4.99 -0.68 3.78
CA ALA A 383 -5.35 -0.69 5.18
C ALA A 383 -4.34 0.07 6.05
N HIS A 384 -3.07 0.09 5.64
CA HIS A 384 -2.01 0.83 6.34
C HIS A 384 -2.07 2.37 6.17
N LYS A 385 -3.05 2.89 5.40
CA LYS A 385 -3.33 4.33 5.30
C LYS A 385 -4.48 4.69 6.25
N MET A 386 -5.70 4.82 5.74
CA MET A 386 -6.83 5.31 6.53
C MET A 386 -7.55 4.24 7.37
N MET A 387 -7.10 2.97 7.35
CA MET A 387 -7.53 1.94 8.30
C MET A 387 -6.54 1.78 9.48
N PHE A 388 -5.49 2.60 9.52
CA PHE A 388 -4.60 2.80 10.69
C PHE A 388 -3.92 1.53 11.21
N THR A 389 -3.64 0.58 10.32
CA THR A 389 -2.88 -0.64 10.62
C THR A 389 -1.38 -0.46 10.32
N PRO A 390 -0.50 -1.31 10.86
CA PRO A 390 0.92 -1.30 10.50
C PRO A 390 1.14 -1.51 9.00
N ALA A 391 2.13 -0.81 8.45
CA ALA A 391 2.55 -0.99 7.07
C ALA A 391 3.56 -2.17 6.95
N PRO A 392 3.51 -2.93 5.83
CA PRO A 392 2.55 -2.82 4.74
C PRO A 392 1.28 -3.67 4.97
N CYS A 393 0.14 -3.21 4.51
CA CYS A 393 -1.09 -3.99 4.41
C CYS A 393 -1.98 -3.36 3.34
N THR A 394 -2.11 -4.00 2.20
CA THR A 394 -2.95 -3.56 1.08
C THR A 394 -3.86 -4.68 0.62
N LEU A 395 -5.12 -4.35 0.37
CA LEU A 395 -6.15 -5.25 -0.08
C LEU A 395 -6.39 -5.00 -1.57
N LEU A 396 -6.20 -6.01 -2.38
CA LEU A 396 -6.53 -5.96 -3.80
C LEU A 396 -7.79 -6.78 -4.04
N PHE A 397 -8.85 -6.11 -4.43
CA PHE A 397 -10.15 -6.70 -4.74
C PHE A 397 -10.36 -6.86 -6.23
N TYR A 398 -11.03 -7.94 -6.62
CA TYR A 398 -11.51 -8.23 -7.97
C TYR A 398 -12.99 -8.55 -7.96
N ARG A 399 -13.76 -7.92 -8.84
CA ARG A 399 -15.19 -8.18 -8.98
C ARG A 399 -15.48 -9.62 -9.46
N ASN A 400 -14.60 -10.17 -10.27
CA ASN A 400 -14.67 -11.55 -10.74
C ASN A 400 -13.47 -12.34 -10.21
N LYS A 401 -13.73 -13.36 -9.37
CA LYS A 401 -12.71 -14.20 -8.72
C LYS A 401 -11.80 -14.92 -9.70
N GLU A 402 -12.31 -15.36 -10.83
CA GLU A 402 -11.54 -16.08 -11.84
C GLU A 402 -10.48 -15.17 -12.49
N LYS A 403 -10.80 -13.88 -12.62
CA LYS A 403 -9.86 -12.89 -13.14
C LYS A 403 -8.70 -12.61 -12.16
N SER A 404 -8.86 -12.90 -10.86
CA SER A 404 -7.79 -12.74 -9.88
C SER A 404 -6.64 -13.73 -10.09
N LEU A 405 -6.94 -14.91 -10.64
CA LEU A 405 -5.93 -15.93 -11.00
C LEU A 405 -5.17 -15.58 -12.27
N GLY A 406 -5.61 -14.55 -13.00
CA GLY A 406 -5.02 -14.15 -14.28
C GLY A 406 -3.67 -13.44 -14.17
N ALA A 407 -3.30 -12.92 -12.98
CA ALA A 407 -2.05 -12.18 -12.79
C ALA A 407 -0.82 -13.09 -12.85
N PHE A 408 -0.87 -14.22 -12.14
CA PHE A 408 0.26 -15.13 -11.98
C PHE A 408 -0.23 -16.56 -12.24
N ARG A 409 0.07 -17.09 -13.43
CA ARG A 409 -0.20 -18.50 -13.75
C ARG A 409 1.03 -19.31 -13.43
N GLN A 410 0.98 -20.08 -12.35
CA GLN A 410 2.09 -20.94 -11.93
C GLN A 410 1.64 -22.40 -11.91
N GLN A 411 2.56 -23.29 -12.31
CA GLN A 411 2.49 -24.73 -12.05
C GLN A 411 3.68 -25.08 -11.15
N ALA A 412 3.42 -25.31 -9.88
CA ALA A 412 4.46 -25.71 -8.93
C ALA A 412 3.90 -26.85 -8.07
N SER A 413 4.10 -28.08 -8.52
CA SER A 413 3.58 -29.30 -7.89
C SER A 413 4.06 -29.56 -6.45
N TYR A 414 5.06 -28.81 -5.98
CA TYR A 414 5.54 -28.90 -4.58
C TYR A 414 4.86 -27.86 -3.66
N VAL A 415 4.01 -27.01 -4.21
CA VAL A 415 3.35 -25.88 -3.52
C VAL A 415 1.84 -25.88 -3.71
N PHE A 416 1.38 -26.29 -4.89
CA PHE A 416 -0.04 -26.29 -5.26
C PHE A 416 -0.45 -27.70 -5.66
N ASP A 417 -1.48 -28.24 -5.00
CA ASP A 417 -2.05 -29.53 -5.33
C ASP A 417 -2.80 -29.47 -6.67
N GLU A 418 -2.71 -30.53 -7.46
CA GLU A 418 -3.38 -30.62 -8.75
C GLU A 418 -4.91 -30.67 -8.61
N GLU A 419 -5.43 -31.16 -7.46
CA GLU A 419 -6.84 -31.17 -7.12
C GLU A 419 -7.08 -30.27 -5.90
N PRO A 420 -7.74 -29.09 -6.08
CA PRO A 420 -8.05 -28.21 -4.96
C PRO A 420 -8.98 -28.90 -3.96
N ASP A 421 -8.54 -28.97 -2.73
CA ASP A 421 -9.36 -29.41 -1.61
C ASP A 421 -9.90 -28.22 -0.80
N ILE A 422 -10.59 -28.51 0.32
CA ILE A 422 -11.19 -27.46 1.18
C ILE A 422 -10.12 -26.57 1.85
N TYR A 423 -8.89 -27.01 1.95
CA TYR A 423 -7.79 -26.30 2.58
C TYR A 423 -7.08 -25.38 1.57
N THR A 424 -6.73 -25.92 0.42
CA THR A 424 -6.05 -25.17 -0.65
C THR A 424 -6.95 -24.08 -1.28
N ALA A 425 -8.28 -24.22 -1.17
CA ALA A 425 -9.24 -23.19 -1.58
C ALA A 425 -9.01 -21.82 -0.88
N LEU A 426 -8.36 -21.84 0.29
CA LEU A 426 -8.01 -20.64 1.06
C LEU A 426 -6.61 -20.12 0.76
N ASP A 427 -5.81 -20.83 -0.04
CA ASP A 427 -4.47 -20.40 -0.41
C ASP A 427 -4.50 -19.10 -1.22
N SER A 428 -3.66 -18.18 -0.83
CA SER A 428 -3.52 -16.90 -1.53
C SER A 428 -2.29 -16.85 -2.44
N GLY A 429 -1.42 -17.87 -2.39
CA GLY A 429 -0.15 -17.91 -3.12
C GLY A 429 -0.30 -17.84 -4.63
N GLU A 430 -1.31 -18.48 -5.21
CA GLU A 430 -1.59 -18.42 -6.65
C GLU A 430 -2.02 -17.03 -7.16
N LYS A 431 -2.51 -16.18 -6.27
CA LYS A 431 -3.00 -14.83 -6.57
C LYS A 431 -1.97 -13.75 -6.28
N ASN A 432 -0.82 -14.14 -5.69
CA ASN A 432 0.24 -13.26 -5.23
C ASN A 432 1.53 -13.46 -6.01
N PHE A 433 2.30 -12.36 -6.11
CA PHE A 433 3.69 -12.42 -6.55
C PHE A 433 4.61 -13.03 -5.46
N GLU A 434 4.24 -12.86 -4.20
CA GLU A 434 5.04 -13.24 -3.03
C GLU A 434 4.75 -14.69 -2.63
N CYS A 435 5.75 -15.54 -2.70
CA CYS A 435 5.67 -16.92 -2.20
C CYS A 435 5.62 -16.95 -0.67
N THR A 436 6.39 -16.09 0.01
CA THR A 436 6.38 -15.95 1.47
C THR A 436 5.76 -14.62 1.84
N LYS A 437 4.56 -14.64 2.41
CA LYS A 437 3.77 -13.46 2.75
C LYS A 437 3.56 -13.38 4.27
N ARG A 438 3.83 -12.21 4.87
CA ARG A 438 3.45 -11.96 6.27
C ARG A 438 1.93 -11.97 6.43
N PRO A 439 1.40 -12.36 7.60
CA PRO A 439 -0.03 -12.33 7.91
C PRO A 439 -0.51 -10.89 8.16
N MET A 440 -0.37 -10.01 7.16
CA MET A 440 -0.64 -8.56 7.23
C MET A 440 -2.09 -8.24 7.56
N ILE A 441 -3.00 -9.17 7.34
CA ILE A 441 -4.44 -9.00 7.62
C ILE A 441 -4.74 -9.03 9.12
N MET A 442 -3.92 -9.70 9.93
CA MET A 442 -4.20 -9.94 11.34
C MET A 442 -4.43 -8.68 12.17
N PRO A 443 -3.62 -7.61 12.04
CA PRO A 443 -3.90 -6.35 12.70
C PRO A 443 -5.26 -5.75 12.34
N LEU A 444 -5.64 -5.77 11.05
CA LEU A 444 -6.93 -5.25 10.59
C LEU A 444 -8.09 -6.08 11.13
N TRP A 445 -8.01 -7.40 10.96
CA TRP A 445 -9.04 -8.31 11.45
C TRP A 445 -9.26 -8.19 12.95
N THR A 446 -8.18 -8.10 13.75
CA THR A 446 -8.27 -7.96 15.21
C THR A 446 -8.94 -6.65 15.61
N LEU A 447 -8.57 -5.53 14.99
CA LEU A 447 -9.25 -4.25 15.25
C LEU A 447 -10.73 -4.31 14.86
N TRP A 448 -11.05 -4.95 13.74
CA TRP A 448 -12.43 -5.11 13.29
C TRP A 448 -13.23 -6.02 14.23
N ALA A 449 -12.67 -7.13 14.66
CA ALA A 449 -13.30 -8.07 15.58
C ALA A 449 -13.58 -7.45 16.96
N ILE A 450 -12.71 -6.57 17.47
CA ILE A 450 -12.83 -5.96 18.80
C ILE A 450 -13.67 -4.68 18.77
N HIS A 451 -13.48 -3.82 17.76
CA HIS A 451 -14.07 -2.48 17.72
C HIS A 451 -15.12 -2.31 16.62
N GLY A 452 -15.23 -3.28 15.70
CA GLY A 452 -16.11 -3.20 14.55
C GLY A 452 -15.75 -2.05 13.59
N ARG A 453 -16.64 -1.82 12.64
CA ARG A 453 -16.59 -0.72 11.66
C ARG A 453 -16.48 0.66 12.33
N ALA A 454 -17.09 0.83 13.49
CA ALA A 454 -17.29 2.12 14.12
C ALA A 454 -15.96 2.85 14.42
N LEU A 455 -14.91 2.13 14.85
CA LEU A 455 -13.59 2.71 15.09
C LEU A 455 -13.05 3.43 13.84
N PHE A 456 -13.13 2.74 12.70
CA PHE A 456 -12.60 3.25 11.43
C PHE A 456 -13.44 4.43 10.91
N ALA A 457 -14.77 4.26 10.87
CA ALA A 457 -15.69 5.30 10.41
C ALA A 457 -15.51 6.60 11.21
N GLN A 458 -15.55 6.53 12.55
CA GLN A 458 -15.42 7.71 13.43
C GLN A 458 -14.09 8.43 13.22
N LYS A 459 -12.98 7.71 13.11
CA LYS A 459 -11.66 8.32 12.90
C LYS A 459 -11.57 8.97 11.52
N ILE A 460 -12.02 8.29 10.46
CA ILE A 460 -12.03 8.82 9.09
C ILE A 460 -12.90 10.08 8.99
N GLU A 461 -14.11 10.05 9.55
CA GLU A 461 -15.02 11.18 9.58
C GLU A 461 -14.44 12.37 10.36
N TYR A 462 -13.80 12.10 11.51
CA TYR A 462 -13.10 13.14 12.27
C TYR A 462 -12.02 13.83 11.43
N LEU A 463 -11.15 13.06 10.75
CA LEU A 463 -10.06 13.60 9.94
C LEU A 463 -10.57 14.40 8.74
N CYS A 464 -11.64 13.95 8.10
CA CYS A 464 -12.27 14.69 7.00
C CYS A 464 -12.95 15.98 7.49
N ARG A 465 -13.66 15.96 8.62
CA ARG A 465 -14.23 17.16 9.22
C ARG A 465 -13.14 18.15 9.64
N LEU A 466 -12.09 17.67 10.31
CA LEU A 466 -10.93 18.50 10.67
C LEU A 466 -10.33 19.18 9.44
N THR A 467 -10.21 18.47 8.33
CA THR A 467 -9.69 19.05 7.08
C THR A 467 -10.61 20.13 6.52
N GLY A 468 -11.91 19.94 6.59
CA GLY A 468 -12.90 20.97 6.25
C GLY A 468 -12.81 22.20 7.17
N ASP A 469 -12.56 22.00 8.48
CA ASP A 469 -12.40 23.09 9.45
C ASP A 469 -11.12 23.90 9.18
N VAL A 470 -9.98 23.23 8.92
CA VAL A 470 -8.73 23.93 8.61
C VAL A 470 -8.78 24.62 7.24
N HIS A 471 -9.53 24.09 6.27
CA HIS A 471 -9.80 24.77 5.02
C HIS A 471 -10.52 26.11 5.25
N ARG A 472 -11.58 26.12 6.07
CA ARG A 472 -12.31 27.37 6.41
C ARG A 472 -11.43 28.38 7.17
N ILE A 473 -10.53 27.91 8.04
CA ILE A 473 -9.54 28.77 8.68
C ILE A 473 -8.66 29.42 7.61
N LEU A 474 -8.15 28.62 6.69
CA LEU A 474 -7.23 29.08 5.63
C LEU A 474 -7.90 30.09 4.69
N GLU A 475 -9.19 29.90 4.34
CA GLU A 475 -9.97 30.86 3.54
C GLU A 475 -10.11 32.24 4.22
N GLY A 476 -10.03 32.29 5.56
CA GLY A 476 -10.04 33.52 6.34
C GLY A 476 -8.68 34.23 6.45
N GLU A 477 -7.59 33.63 5.97
CA GLU A 477 -6.23 34.16 6.08
C GLU A 477 -5.81 34.84 4.77
N PRO A 478 -5.69 36.19 4.73
CA PRO A 478 -5.50 36.94 3.47
C PRO A 478 -4.14 36.73 2.80
N ASP A 479 -3.18 36.16 3.50
CA ASP A 479 -1.82 35.85 3.03
C ASP A 479 -1.64 34.38 2.66
N PHE A 480 -2.73 33.61 2.59
CA PHE A 480 -2.74 32.24 2.10
C PHE A 480 -3.73 32.08 0.93
N GLU A 481 -3.37 31.23 -0.01
CA GLU A 481 -4.18 30.83 -1.15
C GLU A 481 -4.57 29.36 -1.03
N THR A 482 -5.86 29.05 -0.99
CA THR A 482 -6.38 27.68 -1.10
C THR A 482 -6.42 27.27 -2.56
N LEU A 483 -5.97 26.05 -2.88
CA LEU A 483 -5.88 25.60 -4.27
C LEU A 483 -7.03 24.69 -4.70
N HIS A 484 -7.71 24.10 -3.74
CA HIS A 484 -8.89 23.27 -3.98
C HIS A 484 -9.72 23.14 -2.70
N ARG A 485 -10.99 22.83 -2.86
CA ARG A 485 -11.82 22.40 -1.75
C ARG A 485 -11.53 20.92 -1.44
N PRO A 486 -11.16 20.56 -0.20
CA PRO A 486 -10.80 19.19 0.13
C PRO A 486 -12.00 18.24 -0.01
N GLU A 487 -11.80 17.11 -0.68
CA GLU A 487 -12.81 16.06 -0.80
C GLU A 487 -12.75 15.03 0.33
N ALA A 488 -11.59 14.90 0.99
CA ALA A 488 -11.35 14.07 2.15
C ALA A 488 -10.39 14.78 3.12
N ASN A 489 -9.24 14.18 3.40
CA ASN A 489 -8.30 14.63 4.44
C ASN A 489 -6.99 15.23 3.89
N ILE A 490 -6.98 15.69 2.64
CA ILE A 490 -5.83 16.32 1.97
C ILE A 490 -6.18 17.76 1.62
N LEU A 491 -5.27 18.70 1.93
CA LEU A 491 -5.42 20.11 1.61
C LEU A 491 -4.10 20.67 1.09
N CYS A 492 -4.17 21.34 -0.09
CA CYS A 492 -3.06 22.05 -0.70
C CYS A 492 -3.31 23.56 -0.69
N PHE A 493 -2.25 24.32 -0.38
CA PHE A 493 -2.32 25.77 -0.27
C PHE A 493 -0.94 26.38 -0.51
N ARG A 494 -0.91 27.70 -0.72
CA ARG A 494 0.32 28.52 -0.84
C ARG A 494 0.32 29.64 0.19
N TYR A 495 1.49 29.98 0.70
CA TYR A 495 1.69 31.21 1.45
C TYR A 495 2.06 32.32 0.48
N ARG A 496 1.22 33.34 0.41
CA ARG A 496 1.31 34.45 -0.56
C ARG A 496 1.32 35.81 0.15
N PRO A 497 2.44 36.16 0.85
CA PRO A 497 2.54 37.46 1.48
C PRO A 497 2.51 38.59 0.44
N ALA A 498 1.99 39.75 0.85
CA ALA A 498 1.93 40.93 -0.02
C ALA A 498 3.32 41.30 -0.58
N GLY A 499 3.39 41.51 -1.89
CA GLY A 499 4.61 41.90 -2.60
C GLY A 499 5.55 40.73 -3.00
N LEU A 500 5.13 39.47 -2.82
CA LEU A 500 5.83 38.33 -3.41
C LEU A 500 5.56 38.28 -4.93
N PRO A 501 6.61 38.36 -5.79
CA PRO A 501 6.45 38.25 -7.23
C PRO A 501 5.91 36.86 -7.63
N GLU A 502 5.10 36.79 -8.68
CA GLU A 502 4.53 35.54 -9.19
C GLU A 502 5.62 34.52 -9.58
N ALA A 503 6.69 35.00 -10.21
CA ALA A 503 7.83 34.17 -10.62
C ALA A 503 8.55 33.49 -9.46
N ASP A 504 8.46 34.04 -8.24
CA ASP A 504 9.17 33.53 -7.07
C ASP A 504 8.30 32.56 -6.23
N VAL A 505 7.01 32.46 -6.52
CA VAL A 505 6.05 31.66 -5.72
C VAL A 505 6.47 30.23 -5.60
N HIS A 506 6.88 29.60 -6.72
CA HIS A 506 7.32 28.20 -6.73
C HIS A 506 8.48 27.95 -5.73
N ASP A 507 9.59 28.64 -5.91
CA ASP A 507 10.78 28.44 -5.12
C ASP A 507 10.57 28.85 -3.65
N PHE A 508 9.73 29.84 -3.41
CA PHE A 508 9.37 30.27 -2.07
C PHE A 508 8.63 29.19 -1.28
N GLN A 509 7.65 28.50 -1.88
CA GLN A 509 6.98 27.38 -1.23
C GLN A 509 7.93 26.20 -0.96
N VAL A 510 8.82 25.91 -1.92
CA VAL A 510 9.84 24.86 -1.77
C VAL A 510 10.75 25.16 -0.58
N GLU A 511 11.23 26.39 -0.48
CA GLU A 511 12.16 26.79 0.59
C GLU A 511 11.48 26.82 1.97
N ILE A 512 10.25 27.34 2.06
CA ILE A 512 9.44 27.29 3.30
C ILE A 512 9.32 25.83 3.78
N ARG A 513 8.90 24.93 2.90
CA ARG A 513 8.73 23.51 3.26
C ARG A 513 10.05 22.89 3.72
N ASN A 514 11.16 23.19 3.05
CA ASN A 514 12.46 22.67 3.41
C ASN A 514 12.91 23.16 4.79
N ARG A 515 12.71 24.44 5.09
CA ARG A 515 13.04 25.02 6.40
C ARG A 515 12.21 24.40 7.52
N ILE A 516 10.90 24.30 7.36
CA ILE A 516 10.02 23.64 8.33
C ILE A 516 10.47 22.19 8.59
N LYS A 517 10.85 21.46 7.53
CA LYS A 517 11.38 20.10 7.65
C LYS A 517 12.65 20.04 8.50
N PHE A 518 13.58 20.99 8.31
CA PHE A 518 14.85 21.00 9.06
C PHE A 518 14.67 21.49 10.52
N GLU A 519 13.71 22.35 10.79
CA GLU A 519 13.41 22.82 12.14
C GLU A 519 12.65 21.76 12.97
N GLY A 520 11.99 20.81 12.33
CA GLY A 520 11.47 19.58 12.92
C GLY A 520 10.18 19.70 13.72
N ASN A 521 9.69 20.89 14.07
CA ASN A 521 8.45 21.06 14.84
C ASN A 521 7.25 20.53 14.08
N PHE A 522 7.14 20.85 12.80
CA PHE A 522 6.10 20.34 11.92
C PHE A 522 6.69 19.55 10.76
N PHE A 523 5.94 18.54 10.33
CA PHE A 523 6.24 17.83 9.09
C PHE A 523 5.05 17.94 8.14
N ILE A 524 5.26 18.68 7.04
CA ILE A 524 4.32 18.83 5.93
C ILE A 524 4.97 18.38 4.63
N SER A 525 4.16 18.07 3.62
CA SER A 525 4.62 17.74 2.28
C SER A 525 4.64 18.97 1.37
N LYS A 526 5.23 18.82 0.19
CA LYS A 526 5.01 19.69 -0.96
C LYS A 526 4.52 18.86 -2.15
N VAL A 527 3.82 19.50 -3.04
CA VAL A 527 3.34 18.95 -4.30
C VAL A 527 3.32 20.07 -5.34
N ASN A 528 3.34 19.74 -6.63
CA ASN A 528 3.01 20.72 -7.66
C ASN A 528 1.52 20.61 -7.96
N VAL A 529 0.85 21.75 -7.94
CA VAL A 529 -0.53 21.92 -8.40
C VAL A 529 -0.45 22.93 -9.52
N ASP A 530 -0.92 22.56 -10.72
CA ASP A 530 -0.80 23.36 -11.94
C ASP A 530 0.64 23.84 -12.18
N GLU A 531 1.59 22.89 -12.10
CA GLU A 531 3.05 23.06 -12.28
C GLU A 531 3.76 23.94 -11.23
N VAL A 532 3.03 24.58 -10.32
CA VAL A 532 3.60 25.44 -9.27
C VAL A 532 3.59 24.74 -7.92
N ALA A 533 4.69 24.85 -7.18
CA ALA A 533 4.80 24.23 -5.85
C ALA A 533 3.74 24.76 -4.88
N ALA A 534 3.19 23.83 -4.09
CA ALA A 534 2.23 24.08 -3.03
C ALA A 534 2.67 23.35 -1.75
N LEU A 535 2.34 23.92 -0.61
CA LEU A 535 2.38 23.26 0.69
C LEU A 535 1.19 22.31 0.78
N ARG A 536 1.40 21.11 1.30
CA ARG A 536 0.37 20.09 1.38
C ARG A 536 0.33 19.48 2.76
N VAL A 537 -0.83 19.49 3.38
CA VAL A 537 -1.12 18.77 4.62
C VAL A 537 -2.03 17.59 4.36
N VAL A 538 -1.81 16.52 5.12
CA VAL A 538 -2.66 15.32 5.13
C VAL A 538 -3.02 15.05 6.59
N MET A 539 -4.30 15.19 6.91
CA MET A 539 -4.79 14.95 8.27
C MET A 539 -4.93 13.45 8.50
N MET A 540 -3.91 12.85 9.12
CA MET A 540 -3.86 11.40 9.41
C MET A 540 -3.81 11.11 10.90
N ASN A 541 -3.44 12.10 11.72
CA ASN A 541 -3.31 11.96 13.16
C ASN A 541 -4.54 12.54 13.87
N HIS A 542 -5.21 11.73 14.67
CA HIS A 542 -6.39 12.13 15.44
C HIS A 542 -6.10 13.14 16.58
N GLN A 543 -4.84 13.31 16.95
CA GLN A 543 -4.42 14.30 17.97
C GLN A 543 -4.25 15.70 17.39
N VAL A 544 -4.23 15.84 16.07
CA VAL A 544 -4.19 17.14 15.40
C VAL A 544 -5.51 17.87 15.61
N THR A 545 -5.41 19.15 15.97
CA THR A 545 -6.55 20.05 16.15
C THR A 545 -6.42 21.27 15.24
N THR A 546 -7.47 22.07 15.16
CA THR A 546 -7.43 23.37 14.46
C THR A 546 -6.40 24.32 15.05
N GLU A 547 -6.11 24.23 16.36
CA GLU A 547 -5.08 25.04 17.01
C GLU A 547 -3.67 24.65 16.55
N HIS A 548 -3.36 23.36 16.44
CA HIS A 548 -2.10 22.90 15.87
C HIS A 548 -1.91 23.38 14.43
N PHE A 549 -3.01 23.47 13.66
CA PHE A 549 -2.94 24.05 12.32
C PHE A 549 -2.67 25.55 12.33
N ARG A 550 -3.27 26.32 13.24
CA ARG A 550 -2.93 27.75 13.41
C ARG A 550 -1.48 27.96 13.80
N MET A 551 -0.93 27.10 14.67
CA MET A 551 0.49 27.12 15.01
C MET A 551 1.36 26.86 13.78
N LEU A 552 0.97 25.91 12.91
CA LEU A 552 1.65 25.66 11.64
C LEU A 552 1.62 26.90 10.74
N LEU A 553 0.47 27.59 10.60
CA LEU A 553 0.38 28.83 9.81
C LEU A 553 1.29 29.93 10.39
N GLY A 554 1.37 30.06 11.70
CA GLY A 554 2.31 30.96 12.39
C GLY A 554 3.76 30.65 12.05
N GLU A 555 4.13 29.37 12.03
CA GLU A 555 5.47 28.91 11.68
C GLU A 555 5.81 29.16 10.19
N ILE A 556 4.85 28.91 9.29
CA ILE A 556 4.99 29.23 7.86
C ILE A 556 5.25 30.73 7.66
N ARG A 557 4.50 31.61 8.35
CA ARG A 557 4.70 33.06 8.31
C ARG A 557 6.06 33.45 8.82
N ARG A 558 6.48 32.94 9.95
CA ARG A 558 7.81 33.21 10.54
C ARG A 558 8.93 32.86 9.56
N VAL A 559 8.90 31.64 9.01
CA VAL A 559 9.90 31.17 8.05
C VAL A 559 9.86 32.01 6.77
N GLY A 560 8.68 32.27 6.22
CA GLY A 560 8.54 33.06 4.99
C GLY A 560 9.03 34.50 5.15
N GLN A 561 8.74 35.15 6.29
CA GLN A 561 9.27 36.50 6.57
C GLN A 561 10.78 36.52 6.69
N ASP A 562 11.39 35.51 7.30
CA ASP A 562 12.85 35.39 7.39
C ASP A 562 13.50 35.23 6.01
N LEU A 563 12.88 34.47 5.12
CA LEU A 563 13.33 34.32 3.73
C LEU A 563 13.26 35.66 2.98
N LEU A 564 12.15 36.38 3.06
CA LEU A 564 11.99 37.69 2.40
C LEU A 564 13.00 38.75 2.89
N ARG A 565 13.33 38.73 4.20
CA ARG A 565 14.34 39.63 4.77
C ARG A 565 15.76 39.34 4.24
N ARG A 566 16.09 38.07 4.02
CA ARG A 566 17.38 37.65 3.47
C ARG A 566 17.53 38.07 2.01
N THR A 567 16.52 37.88 1.21
CA THR A 567 16.52 38.28 -0.22
C THR A 567 16.71 39.80 -0.36
N ARG A 568 16.03 40.61 0.47
CA ARG A 568 16.20 42.09 0.46
C ARG A 568 17.56 42.60 0.97
N ARG A 569 18.36 41.78 1.62
CA ARG A 569 19.72 42.16 2.07
C ARG A 569 20.79 41.85 1.02
N ILE A 570 20.47 41.06 0.02
CA ILE A 570 21.39 40.62 -1.03
C ILE A 570 21.11 41.40 -2.35
N SER A 571 19.91 41.93 -2.54
CA SER A 571 19.56 42.88 -3.60
C SER A 571 19.90 44.30 -3.18
#